data_9c5dea497ba5590a69e6ceac429094d2
#
_entry.id   9c5dea497ba5590a69e6ceac429094d2
#
_cell.length_a   1.000
_cell.length_b   1.000
_cell.length_c   1.000
_cell.angle_alpha   90.00
_cell.angle_beta   90.00
_cell.angle_gamma   90.00
#
_symmetry.space_group_name_H-M   'P 1'
#
loop_
_entity.id
_entity.type
_entity.pdbx_description
1 polymer ?
#
loop_
_entity_poly.entity_id
_entity_poly.type
_entity_poly.pdbx_seq_one_letter_code
_entity_poly.pdbx_strand_id
1 'polypeptide(L)'
;MQVLGFVGGWLVGRADGTLSLRAPDPDAAPSAVLGDGDFLEGSFSFKRAAWDTTWNDLSGKFTDAAQDYSERAVTANNAASIQLLGLRRKKSVDLTAFTDRSAAQRRIEELRDVESYPAASFSFDVPRDYAPLDQGQLLEI
;
A
#
# COMPACT_ATOMS: atom_id res chain seq x y z
N MET A 1 -4.01 -8.36 -15.10
CA MET A 1 -4.06 -7.31 -14.06
C MET A 1 -3.12 -7.54 -12.86
N GLN A 2 -2.13 -8.45 -13.01
CA GLN A 2 -1.16 -8.77 -11.94
C GLN A 2 -0.03 -7.74 -11.79
N VAL A 3 0.34 -7.03 -12.86
CA VAL A 3 1.49 -6.10 -12.86
C VAL A 3 1.35 -4.98 -11.82
N LEU A 4 0.14 -4.50 -11.56
CA LEU A 4 -0.13 -3.44 -10.58
C LEU A 4 0.17 -3.85 -9.14
N GLY A 5 -0.09 -5.10 -8.79
CA GLY A 5 0.24 -5.64 -7.48
C GLY A 5 1.75 -5.69 -7.19
N PHE A 6 2.56 -5.89 -8.24
CA PHE A 6 4.02 -5.93 -8.12
C PHE A 6 4.66 -4.55 -7.94
N VAL A 7 4.12 -3.55 -8.63
CA VAL A 7 4.63 -2.16 -8.53
C VAL A 7 4.06 -1.42 -7.33
N GLY A 8 3.00 -1.98 -6.69
CA GLY A 8 2.27 -1.27 -5.63
C GLY A 8 1.51 -0.05 -6.14
N GLY A 9 1.29 0.02 -7.45
CA GLY A 9 0.68 1.15 -8.12
C GLY A 9 -0.77 0.90 -8.52
N TRP A 10 -1.38 1.92 -9.09
CA TRP A 10 -2.74 1.88 -9.64
C TRP A 10 -2.82 2.57 -10.98
N LEU A 11 -3.85 2.21 -11.76
CA LEU A 11 -4.16 2.85 -13.04
C LEU A 11 -5.20 3.94 -12.83
N VAL A 12 -4.90 5.13 -13.32
CA VAL A 12 -5.81 6.27 -13.32
C VAL A 12 -6.24 6.58 -14.75
N GLY A 13 -7.56 6.59 -14.98
CA GLY A 13 -8.13 7.08 -16.25
C GLY A 13 -8.15 8.61 -16.23
N ARG A 14 -7.64 9.22 -17.30
CA ARG A 14 -7.70 10.68 -17.49
C ARG A 14 -8.89 11.07 -18.35
N ALA A 15 -9.30 12.34 -18.25
CA ALA A 15 -10.41 12.88 -19.01
C ALA A 15 -10.19 12.84 -20.54
N ASP A 16 -8.94 12.74 -20.99
CA ASP A 16 -8.54 12.62 -22.39
C ASP A 16 -8.62 11.15 -22.91
N GLY A 17 -9.08 10.21 -22.06
CA GLY A 17 -9.19 8.80 -22.40
C GLY A 17 -7.89 8.01 -22.26
N THR A 18 -6.81 8.63 -21.80
CA THR A 18 -5.55 7.95 -21.55
C THR A 18 -5.54 7.27 -20.17
N LEU A 19 -4.71 6.23 -20.02
CA LEU A 19 -4.43 5.58 -18.75
C LEU A 19 -3.02 5.95 -18.30
N SER A 20 -2.88 6.36 -17.06
CA SER A 20 -1.56 6.57 -16.46
C SER A 20 -1.36 5.62 -15.27
N LEU A 21 -0.17 5.03 -15.21
CA LEU A 21 0.25 4.25 -14.04
C LEU A 21 0.82 5.22 -13.01
N ARG A 22 0.31 5.14 -11.78
CA ARG A 22 0.85 5.86 -10.63
C ARG A 22 1.34 4.87 -9.60
N ALA A 23 2.46 5.18 -8.98
CA ALA A 23 2.98 4.48 -7.80
C ALA A 23 2.95 5.45 -6.60
N PRO A 24 2.79 4.95 -5.37
CA PRO A 24 2.92 5.78 -4.19
C PRO A 24 4.33 6.38 -4.12
N ASP A 25 4.39 7.66 -3.85
CA ASP A 25 5.64 8.39 -3.60
C ASP A 25 5.52 8.98 -2.19
N PRO A 26 6.22 8.40 -1.21
CA PRO A 26 6.15 8.86 0.18
C PRO A 26 6.75 10.26 0.38
N ASP A 27 7.60 10.72 -0.54
CA ASP A 27 8.25 12.03 -0.48
C ASP A 27 7.50 13.10 -1.29
N ALA A 28 6.38 12.74 -1.94
CA ALA A 28 5.57 13.68 -2.68
C ALA A 28 4.92 14.70 -1.73
N ALA A 29 4.93 15.96 -2.15
CA ALA A 29 4.16 16.99 -1.46
C ALA A 29 2.65 16.70 -1.60
N PRO A 30 1.83 17.00 -0.57
CA PRO A 30 0.38 16.83 -0.67
C PRO A 30 -0.19 17.70 -1.81
N SER A 31 -1.10 17.12 -2.57
CA SER A 31 -1.78 17.81 -3.68
C SER A 31 -2.80 18.81 -3.18
N ALA A 32 -3.32 18.61 -1.98
CA ALA A 32 -4.18 19.55 -1.27
C ALA A 32 -4.06 19.33 0.24
N VAL A 33 -4.25 20.40 0.99
CA VAL A 33 -4.38 20.42 2.44
C VAL A 33 -5.84 20.72 2.74
N LEU A 34 -6.50 19.84 3.50
CA LEU A 34 -7.92 19.97 3.85
C LEU A 34 -8.03 20.27 5.35
N GLY A 35 -8.73 21.34 5.68
CA GLY A 35 -9.04 21.69 7.06
C GLY A 35 -10.52 21.38 7.41
N ASP A 36 -10.87 21.55 8.69
CA ASP A 36 -12.23 21.27 9.19
C ASP A 36 -13.35 22.00 8.42
N GLY A 37 -13.06 23.15 7.83
CA GLY A 37 -14.01 23.93 7.05
C GLY A 37 -14.23 23.46 5.62
N ASP A 38 -13.40 22.53 5.14
CA ASP A 38 -13.45 22.01 3.77
C ASP A 38 -14.35 20.79 3.62
N PHE A 39 -14.80 20.22 4.73
CA PHE A 39 -15.71 19.08 4.71
C PHE A 39 -17.16 19.52 4.74
N LEU A 40 -18.01 18.85 3.99
CA LEU A 40 -19.44 19.03 4.11
C LEU A 40 -19.91 18.52 5.49
N GLU A 41 -20.78 19.30 6.15
CA GLU A 41 -21.25 18.98 7.49
C GLU A 41 -21.83 17.56 7.59
N GLY A 42 -21.34 16.78 8.55
CA GLY A 42 -21.80 15.42 8.80
C GLY A 42 -21.27 14.36 7.83
N SER A 43 -20.44 14.74 6.84
CA SER A 43 -19.91 13.78 5.87
C SER A 43 -18.66 13.04 6.34
N PHE A 44 -17.93 13.57 7.33
CA PHE A 44 -16.68 12.98 7.79
C PHE A 44 -16.90 11.68 8.58
N SER A 45 -16.28 10.62 8.12
CA SER A 45 -16.30 9.31 8.77
C SER A 45 -14.87 8.74 8.86
N PHE A 46 -14.53 8.29 10.04
CA PHE A 46 -13.25 7.65 10.34
C PHE A 46 -13.47 6.19 10.70
N LYS A 47 -12.71 5.30 10.08
CA LYS A 47 -12.70 3.88 10.40
C LYS A 47 -11.27 3.37 10.51
N ARG A 48 -10.94 2.72 11.60
CA ARG A 48 -9.67 2.02 11.79
C ARG A 48 -9.90 0.52 11.72
N ALA A 49 -9.05 -0.17 10.96
CA ALA A 49 -9.03 -1.62 10.96
C ALA A 49 -8.63 -2.16 12.35
N ALA A 50 -9.12 -3.33 12.69
CA ALA A 50 -8.74 -3.98 13.94
C ALA A 50 -7.33 -4.60 13.82
N TRP A 51 -6.65 -4.75 14.95
CA TRP A 51 -5.33 -5.38 15.01
C TRP A 51 -5.33 -6.85 14.55
N ASP A 52 -6.47 -7.51 14.60
CA ASP A 52 -6.65 -8.88 14.12
C ASP A 52 -6.56 -9.03 12.60
N THR A 53 -6.63 -7.92 11.86
CA THR A 53 -6.47 -7.90 10.40
C THR A 53 -5.02 -7.63 9.95
N THR A 54 -4.09 -7.41 10.88
CA THR A 54 -2.68 -7.12 10.57
C THR A 54 -1.84 -8.38 10.44
N TRP A 55 -0.74 -8.28 9.69
CA TRP A 55 0.20 -9.38 9.45
C TRP A 55 1.63 -8.89 9.73
N ASN A 56 2.35 -9.58 10.60
CA ASN A 56 3.67 -9.14 11.05
C ASN A 56 4.82 -10.10 10.72
N ASP A 57 4.52 -11.18 10.01
CA ASP A 57 5.52 -12.17 9.54
C ASP A 57 5.14 -12.59 8.12
N LEU A 58 5.78 -11.96 7.12
CA LEU A 58 5.50 -12.19 5.71
C LEU A 58 6.52 -13.13 5.10
N SER A 59 6.06 -14.03 4.24
CA SER A 59 6.91 -14.88 3.41
C SER A 59 6.47 -14.79 1.96
N GLY A 60 7.41 -14.56 1.04
CA GLY A 60 7.13 -14.46 -0.39
C GLY A 60 7.94 -15.47 -1.18
N LYS A 61 7.33 -16.06 -2.22
CA LYS A 61 8.00 -16.90 -3.20
C LYS A 61 8.30 -16.11 -4.46
N PHE A 62 9.52 -16.20 -4.95
CA PHE A 62 9.98 -15.55 -6.18
C PHE A 62 10.79 -16.52 -7.05
N THR A 63 11.01 -16.16 -8.29
CA THR A 63 11.79 -16.95 -9.25
C THR A 63 13.19 -16.36 -9.42
N ASP A 64 14.23 -17.05 -8.95
CA ASP A 64 15.59 -16.50 -8.91
C ASP A 64 16.33 -16.75 -10.23
N ALA A 65 16.54 -15.70 -11.02
CA ALA A 65 17.28 -15.79 -12.29
C ALA A 65 18.75 -16.17 -12.10
N ALA A 66 19.37 -15.83 -10.96
CA ALA A 66 20.74 -16.19 -10.65
C ALA A 66 20.91 -17.68 -10.25
N GLN A 67 19.80 -18.38 -10.04
CA GLN A 67 19.75 -19.78 -9.61
C GLN A 67 18.89 -20.62 -10.58
N ASP A 68 19.15 -20.47 -11.88
CA ASP A 68 18.45 -21.20 -12.95
C ASP A 68 16.91 -21.08 -12.86
N TYR A 69 16.40 -19.90 -12.53
CA TYR A 69 14.98 -19.65 -12.36
C TYR A 69 14.28 -20.60 -11.36
N SER A 70 15.02 -21.08 -10.38
CA SER A 70 14.44 -21.89 -9.32
C SER A 70 13.57 -21.05 -8.37
N GLU A 71 12.51 -21.66 -7.85
CA GLU A 71 11.69 -21.02 -6.83
C GLU A 71 12.49 -20.85 -5.52
N ARG A 72 12.50 -19.63 -5.01
CA ARG A 72 13.15 -19.25 -3.75
C ARG A 72 12.17 -18.48 -2.88
N ALA A 73 12.48 -18.39 -1.60
CA ALA A 73 11.69 -17.65 -0.64
C ALA A 73 12.47 -16.44 -0.09
N VAL A 74 11.73 -15.36 0.14
CA VAL A 74 12.16 -14.19 0.94
C VAL A 74 11.21 -14.03 2.10
N THR A 75 11.68 -13.47 3.20
CA THR A 75 10.89 -13.27 4.41
C THR A 75 11.14 -11.88 4.99
N ALA A 76 10.10 -11.31 5.57
CA ALA A 76 10.21 -10.07 6.34
C ALA A 76 9.30 -10.15 7.56
N ASN A 77 9.80 -9.79 8.73
CA ASN A 77 9.01 -9.71 9.95
C ASN A 77 9.16 -8.35 10.62
N ASN A 78 8.12 -7.95 11.35
CA ASN A 78 8.14 -6.75 12.18
C ASN A 78 8.24 -7.16 13.65
N ALA A 79 9.48 -7.11 14.18
CA ALA A 79 9.77 -7.52 15.55
C ALA A 79 8.99 -6.67 16.59
N ALA A 80 8.82 -5.36 16.34
CA ALA A 80 8.08 -4.47 17.23
C ALA A 80 6.59 -4.86 17.29
N SER A 81 5.96 -5.12 16.13
CA SER A 81 4.58 -5.58 16.08
C SER A 81 4.40 -6.96 16.74
N ILE A 82 5.34 -7.89 16.52
CA ILE A 82 5.32 -9.21 17.17
C ILE A 82 5.40 -9.06 18.69
N GLN A 83 6.28 -8.19 19.18
CA GLN A 83 6.43 -7.95 20.61
C GLN A 83 5.19 -7.27 21.20
N LEU A 84 4.61 -6.30 20.50
CA LEU A 84 3.40 -5.60 20.93
C LEU A 84 2.19 -6.53 21.05
N LEU A 85 2.01 -7.40 20.05
CA LEU A 85 0.85 -8.30 20.00
C LEU A 85 1.08 -9.63 20.75
N GLY A 86 2.33 -9.96 21.10
CA GLY A 86 2.70 -11.22 21.73
C GLY A 86 2.56 -12.45 20.82
N LEU A 87 2.30 -12.25 19.52
CA LEU A 87 2.09 -13.36 18.60
C LEU A 87 2.57 -13.04 17.16
N ARG A 88 2.96 -14.10 16.43
CA ARG A 88 3.31 -14.02 15.01
C ARG A 88 2.10 -14.32 14.15
N ARG A 89 1.77 -13.38 13.27
CA ARG A 89 0.69 -13.51 12.29
C ARG A 89 1.31 -13.64 10.91
N LYS A 90 1.26 -14.84 10.37
CA LYS A 90 1.93 -15.19 9.11
C LYS A 90 1.03 -14.96 7.92
N LYS A 91 1.60 -14.39 6.85
CA LYS A 91 0.97 -14.25 5.54
C LYS A 91 1.94 -14.66 4.44
N SER A 92 1.45 -15.41 3.47
CA SER A 92 2.20 -15.73 2.26
C SER A 92 1.83 -14.75 1.14
N VAL A 93 2.86 -14.28 0.43
CA VAL A 93 2.72 -13.33 -0.69
C VAL A 93 3.31 -13.98 -1.94
N ASP A 94 2.62 -13.85 -3.06
CA ASP A 94 3.13 -14.28 -4.36
C ASP A 94 4.00 -13.17 -4.97
N LEU A 95 5.29 -13.48 -5.15
CA LEU A 95 6.30 -12.61 -5.75
C LEU A 95 6.92 -13.24 -7.00
N THR A 96 6.25 -14.20 -7.64
CA THR A 96 6.77 -14.97 -8.78
C THR A 96 7.13 -14.14 -10.00
N ALA A 97 6.60 -12.91 -10.13
CA ALA A 97 7.00 -11.97 -11.18
C ALA A 97 8.36 -11.30 -10.94
N PHE A 98 8.92 -11.43 -9.74
CA PHE A 98 10.28 -10.96 -9.47
C PHE A 98 11.28 -12.05 -9.82
N THR A 99 12.34 -11.67 -10.55
CA THR A 99 13.45 -12.56 -10.92
C THR A 99 14.75 -12.21 -10.22
N ASP A 100 14.75 -11.11 -9.48
CA ASP A 100 15.87 -10.63 -8.67
C ASP A 100 15.52 -10.67 -7.19
N ARG A 101 16.44 -11.25 -6.41
CA ARG A 101 16.25 -11.44 -4.97
C ARG A 101 16.14 -10.11 -4.21
N SER A 102 16.95 -9.11 -4.60
CA SER A 102 16.95 -7.82 -3.89
C SER A 102 15.67 -7.04 -4.16
N ALA A 103 15.12 -7.14 -5.38
CA ALA A 103 13.83 -6.55 -5.69
C ALA A 103 12.68 -7.25 -4.94
N ALA A 104 12.68 -8.58 -4.88
CA ALA A 104 11.70 -9.35 -4.12
C ALA A 104 11.79 -9.05 -2.61
N GLN A 105 13.01 -8.93 -2.08
CA GLN A 105 13.23 -8.60 -0.66
C GLN A 105 12.72 -7.20 -0.31
N ARG A 106 13.04 -6.18 -1.12
CA ARG A 106 12.51 -4.83 -0.91
C ARG A 106 10.99 -4.82 -0.92
N ARG A 107 10.38 -5.53 -1.89
CA ARG A 107 8.93 -5.57 -2.00
C ARG A 107 8.25 -6.20 -0.78
N ILE A 108 8.78 -7.30 -0.24
CA ILE A 108 8.20 -7.92 0.95
C ILE A 108 8.40 -7.06 2.20
N GLU A 109 9.47 -6.28 2.27
CA GLU A 109 9.71 -5.31 3.35
C GLU A 109 8.73 -4.15 3.30
N GLU A 110 8.46 -3.58 2.13
CA GLU A 110 7.42 -2.55 1.93
C GLU A 110 6.04 -3.07 2.35
N LEU A 111 5.69 -4.29 1.93
CA LEU A 111 4.42 -4.90 2.31
C LEU A 111 4.33 -5.15 3.81
N ARG A 112 5.42 -5.60 4.45
CA ARG A 112 5.50 -5.75 5.90
C ARG A 112 5.19 -4.43 6.61
N ASP A 113 5.77 -3.33 6.17
CA ASP A 113 5.60 -2.03 6.81
C ASP A 113 4.15 -1.53 6.71
N VAL A 114 3.49 -1.78 5.59
CA VAL A 114 2.07 -1.45 5.41
C VAL A 114 1.16 -2.38 6.21
N GLU A 115 1.41 -3.70 6.19
CA GLU A 115 0.49 -4.70 6.75
C GLU A 115 0.67 -4.95 8.24
N SER A 116 1.77 -4.49 8.84
CA SER A 116 2.06 -4.69 10.26
C SER A 116 1.23 -3.80 11.19
N TYR A 117 0.56 -2.80 10.66
CA TYR A 117 -0.24 -1.85 11.43
C TYR A 117 -1.66 -1.73 10.90
N PRO A 118 -2.66 -1.48 11.78
CA PRO A 118 -4.03 -1.32 11.34
C PRO A 118 -4.16 -0.09 10.44
N ALA A 119 -4.64 -0.31 9.22
CA ALA A 119 -4.94 0.79 8.31
C ALA A 119 -6.10 1.66 8.84
N ALA A 120 -5.98 2.95 8.66
CA ALA A 120 -7.07 3.89 8.87
C ALA A 120 -7.66 4.29 7.51
N SER A 121 -8.97 4.44 7.45
CA SER A 121 -9.66 4.98 6.29
C SER A 121 -10.53 6.16 6.71
N PHE A 122 -10.50 7.18 5.88
CA PHE A 122 -11.32 8.37 6.01
C PHE A 122 -12.27 8.41 4.82
N SER A 123 -13.51 8.80 5.06
CA SER A 123 -14.50 9.06 4.02
C SER A 123 -15.15 10.39 4.33
N PHE A 124 -15.20 11.28 3.36
CA PHE A 124 -15.74 12.62 3.49
C PHE A 124 -16.15 13.16 2.14
N ASP A 125 -17.06 14.11 2.14
CA ASP A 125 -17.46 14.87 0.96
C ASP A 125 -16.86 16.27 1.03
N VAL A 126 -16.38 16.75 -0.10
CA VAL A 126 -15.80 18.09 -0.24
C VAL A 126 -16.56 18.91 -1.27
N PRO A 127 -16.54 20.25 -1.18
CA PRO A 127 -17.10 21.13 -2.18
C PRO A 127 -16.51 20.89 -3.57
N ARG A 128 -17.24 21.33 -4.61
CA ARG A 128 -16.85 21.14 -6.00
C ARG A 128 -15.50 21.80 -6.37
N ASP A 129 -15.02 22.72 -5.58
CA ASP A 129 -13.73 23.38 -5.77
C ASP A 129 -12.56 22.38 -5.73
N TYR A 130 -12.76 21.25 -5.07
CA TYR A 130 -11.81 20.12 -5.02
C TYR A 130 -12.00 19.09 -6.14
N ALA A 131 -12.90 19.34 -7.11
CA ALA A 131 -13.14 18.44 -8.25
C ALA A 131 -11.89 18.11 -9.10
N PRO A 132 -10.82 18.93 -9.14
CA PRO A 132 -9.58 18.59 -9.85
C PRO A 132 -8.74 17.53 -9.17
N LEU A 133 -9.07 17.09 -7.94
CA LEU A 133 -8.35 16.02 -7.26
C LEU A 133 -8.61 14.68 -7.94
N ASP A 134 -7.52 14.01 -8.29
CA ASP A 134 -7.52 12.72 -8.94
C ASP A 134 -7.27 11.59 -7.93
N GLN A 135 -7.72 10.40 -8.31
CA GLN A 135 -7.41 9.18 -7.54
C GLN A 135 -5.90 8.99 -7.38
N GLY A 136 -5.47 8.70 -6.16
CA GLY A 136 -4.08 8.40 -5.82
C GLY A 136 -3.21 9.62 -5.58
N GLN A 137 -3.79 10.78 -5.40
CA GLN A 137 -3.09 11.96 -4.89
C GLN A 137 -2.96 11.88 -3.37
N LEU A 138 -1.86 12.44 -2.86
CA LEU A 138 -1.62 12.60 -1.44
C LEU A 138 -2.41 13.81 -0.93
N LEU A 139 -3.15 13.60 0.15
CA LEU A 139 -3.89 14.66 0.84
C LEU A 139 -3.35 14.79 2.26
N GLU A 140 -3.25 16.00 2.74
CA GLU A 140 -3.01 16.30 4.15
C GLU A 140 -4.35 16.73 4.79
N ILE A 141 -4.67 16.15 5.95
CA ILE A 141 -5.92 16.39 6.69
C ILE A 141 -5.59 16.80 8.11
#